data_de3a237c51c6ed9f822f4d0e4288bade
#
_entry.id   de3a237c51c6ed9f822f4d0e4288bade
#
_cell.length_a   1.000
_cell.length_b   1.000
_cell.length_c   1.000
_cell.angle_alpha   90.00
_cell.angle_beta   90.00
_cell.angle_gamma   90.00
#
_symmetry.space_group_name_H-M   'P 1'
#
loop_
_entity.id
_entity.type
_entity.pdbx_description
1 polymer ?
#
loop_
_entity_poly.entity_id
_entity_poly.type
_entity_poly.pdbx_seq_one_letter_code
_entity_poly.pdbx_strand_id
1 'polypeptide(L)'
;MKILAIHNFHRKGSASGDDQVFKSETALLEDHGHEIVRYTVSNDEFDNTGVIGKFSAALGMLWSFKNYKKVKKLVETEKPDIVHIHTFFPLLSPSILYAAKRSGARVVATLHDTRFICPCATSLRGTELCNRCGDGNYFR
;
A
#
# COMPACT_ATOMS: atom_id res chain seq x y z
N MET A 1 13.73 -6.81 16.11
CA MET A 1 13.88 -6.71 14.64
C MET A 1 13.55 -5.29 14.20
N LYS A 2 14.12 -4.84 13.08
CA LYS A 2 13.77 -3.54 12.48
C LYS A 2 12.79 -3.75 11.32
N ILE A 3 11.66 -3.07 11.36
CA ILE A 3 10.56 -3.25 10.39
C ILE A 3 10.29 -1.91 9.71
N LEU A 4 10.33 -1.89 8.39
CA LEU A 4 9.86 -0.75 7.58
C LEU A 4 8.38 -0.97 7.28
N ALA A 5 7.51 -0.25 7.98
CA ALA A 5 6.06 -0.32 7.79
C ALA A 5 5.59 0.75 6.78
N ILE A 6 4.91 0.32 5.73
CA ILE A 6 4.47 1.18 4.63
C ILE A 6 2.95 1.18 4.55
N HIS A 7 2.33 2.38 4.50
CA HIS A 7 0.88 2.53 4.43
C HIS A 7 0.45 3.80 3.70
N ASN A 8 -0.67 3.70 2.99
CA ASN A 8 -1.35 4.84 2.39
C ASN A 8 -2.63 5.13 3.18
N PHE A 9 -2.61 6.19 3.98
CA PHE A 9 -3.76 6.60 4.77
C PHE A 9 -4.91 7.10 3.90
N HIS A 10 -6.13 6.81 4.33
CA HIS A 10 -7.33 7.43 3.80
C HIS A 10 -7.38 8.93 4.14
N ARG A 11 -8.39 9.64 3.61
CA ARG A 11 -8.57 11.07 3.91
C ARG A 11 -8.84 11.29 5.39
N LYS A 12 -8.37 12.42 5.92
CA LYS A 12 -8.69 12.83 7.29
C LYS A 12 -10.19 12.87 7.51
N GLY A 13 -10.64 12.32 8.63
CA GLY A 13 -12.07 12.23 8.95
C GLY A 13 -12.81 11.06 8.30
N SER A 14 -12.17 10.30 7.42
CA SER A 14 -12.71 9.04 6.90
C SER A 14 -12.49 7.92 7.92
N ALA A 15 -13.53 7.18 8.26
CA ALA A 15 -13.38 5.95 9.03
C ALA A 15 -12.81 4.87 8.12
N SER A 16 -11.61 4.39 8.45
CA SER A 16 -10.92 3.32 7.70
C SER A 16 -10.43 2.24 8.64
N GLY A 17 -10.88 1.01 8.39
CA GLY A 17 -10.39 -0.17 9.10
C GLY A 17 -8.90 -0.41 8.88
N ASP A 18 -8.44 -0.21 7.65
CA ASP A 18 -7.03 -0.38 7.24
C ASP A 18 -6.11 0.54 8.05
N ASP A 19 -6.51 1.82 8.21
CA ASP A 19 -5.74 2.82 8.96
C ASP A 19 -5.66 2.45 10.45
N GLN A 20 -6.73 1.89 11.02
CA GLN A 20 -6.75 1.42 12.41
C GLN A 20 -5.88 0.19 12.59
N VAL A 21 -5.97 -0.78 11.68
CA VAL A 21 -5.13 -1.99 11.71
C VAL A 21 -3.66 -1.59 11.64
N PHE A 22 -3.27 -0.72 10.71
CA PHE A 22 -1.89 -0.25 10.59
C PHE A 22 -1.37 0.38 11.89
N LYS A 23 -2.17 1.27 12.51
CA LYS A 23 -1.81 1.94 13.77
C LYS A 23 -1.68 0.94 14.92
N SER A 24 -2.67 0.06 15.08
CA SER A 24 -2.69 -0.91 16.17
C SER A 24 -1.57 -1.93 16.03
N GLU A 25 -1.31 -2.43 14.82
CA GLU A 25 -0.26 -3.41 14.57
C GLU A 25 1.13 -2.81 14.77
N THR A 26 1.38 -1.60 14.25
CA THR A 26 2.67 -0.96 14.47
C THR A 26 2.93 -0.64 15.94
N ALA A 27 1.91 -0.22 16.69
CA ALA A 27 2.03 0.01 18.13
C ALA A 27 2.29 -1.30 18.88
N LEU A 28 1.57 -2.38 18.55
CA LEU A 28 1.78 -3.69 19.15
C LEU A 28 3.20 -4.20 18.93
N LEU A 29 3.73 -4.03 17.72
CA LEU A 29 5.11 -4.44 17.41
C LEU A 29 6.15 -3.62 18.18
N GLU A 30 5.92 -2.31 18.36
CA GLU A 30 6.78 -1.46 19.19
C GLU A 30 6.74 -1.88 20.66
N ASP A 31 5.56 -2.17 21.22
CA ASP A 31 5.38 -2.66 22.59
C ASP A 31 6.10 -3.99 22.85
N HIS A 32 6.28 -4.79 21.79
CA HIS A 32 7.05 -6.04 21.83
C HIS A 32 8.56 -5.86 21.50
N GLY A 33 9.05 -4.62 21.51
CA GLY A 33 10.47 -4.32 21.38
C GLY A 33 11.00 -4.37 19.94
N HIS A 34 10.14 -4.21 18.93
CA HIS A 34 10.58 -4.06 17.55
C HIS A 34 10.79 -2.58 17.21
N GLU A 35 11.80 -2.28 16.41
CA GLU A 35 12.04 -0.95 15.87
C GLU A 35 11.19 -0.75 14.62
N ILE A 36 10.28 0.25 14.63
CA ILE A 36 9.37 0.51 13.51
C ILE A 36 9.74 1.81 12.81
N VAL A 37 10.20 1.69 11.57
CA VAL A 37 10.36 2.83 10.64
C VAL A 37 9.09 2.93 9.81
N ARG A 38 8.42 4.09 9.86
CA ARG A 38 7.16 4.30 9.12
C ARG A 38 7.40 5.10 7.85
N TYR A 39 6.89 4.60 6.72
CA TYR A 39 6.76 5.36 5.49
C TYR A 39 5.30 5.44 5.10
N THR A 40 4.71 6.61 5.30
CA THR A 40 3.28 6.81 5.06
C THR A 40 3.03 7.96 4.09
N VAL A 41 1.93 7.86 3.35
CA VAL A 41 1.34 8.92 2.52
C VAL A 41 -0.13 9.05 2.87
N SER A 42 -0.76 10.18 2.56
CA SER A 42 -2.20 10.39 2.80
C SER A 42 -2.92 10.78 1.51
N ASN A 43 -4.14 10.27 1.34
CA ASN A 43 -5.01 10.64 0.22
C ASN A 43 -5.38 12.13 0.19
N ASP A 44 -5.17 12.86 1.28
CA ASP A 44 -5.29 14.33 1.31
C ASP A 44 -4.33 15.01 0.33
N GLU A 45 -3.17 14.38 0.04
CA GLU A 45 -2.20 14.89 -0.94
C GLU A 45 -2.76 14.90 -2.37
N PHE A 46 -3.74 14.03 -2.66
CA PHE A 46 -4.35 13.92 -3.98
C PHE A 46 -5.32 15.06 -4.28
N ASP A 47 -6.02 15.56 -3.27
CA ASP A 47 -7.06 16.59 -3.43
C ASP A 47 -6.48 17.96 -3.76
N ASN A 48 -5.23 18.22 -3.41
CA ASN A 48 -4.52 19.47 -3.66
C ASN A 48 -3.92 19.56 -5.07
N THR A 49 -4.14 18.57 -5.94
CA THR A 49 -3.59 18.54 -7.29
C THR A 49 -4.65 18.96 -8.33
N GLY A 50 -4.32 19.91 -9.21
CA GLY A 50 -5.17 20.28 -10.35
C GLY A 50 -5.38 19.14 -11.34
N VAL A 51 -6.11 19.39 -12.45
CA VAL A 51 -6.47 18.36 -13.45
C VAL A 51 -5.24 17.60 -13.98
N ILE A 52 -4.14 18.31 -14.24
CA ILE A 52 -2.87 17.71 -14.70
C ILE A 52 -2.28 16.81 -13.64
N GLY A 53 -2.36 17.22 -12.36
CA GLY A 53 -1.89 16.42 -11.24
C GLY A 53 -2.70 15.13 -11.05
N LYS A 54 -4.01 15.18 -11.25
CA LYS A 54 -4.89 13.98 -11.20
C LYS A 54 -4.56 12.99 -12.30
N PHE A 55 -4.27 13.46 -13.52
CA PHE A 55 -3.86 12.59 -14.63
C PHE A 55 -2.50 11.93 -14.35
N SER A 56 -1.52 12.71 -13.88
CA SER A 56 -0.21 12.19 -13.46
C SER A 56 -0.31 11.19 -12.33
N ALA A 57 -1.20 11.43 -11.36
CA ALA A 57 -1.44 10.52 -10.25
C ALA A 57 -2.10 9.20 -10.73
N ALA A 58 -3.03 9.26 -11.69
CA ALA A 58 -3.63 8.06 -12.27
C ALA A 58 -2.58 7.16 -12.95
N LEU A 59 -1.65 7.74 -13.71
CA LEU A 59 -0.50 7.00 -14.26
C LEU A 59 0.43 6.49 -13.15
N GLY A 60 0.63 7.29 -12.10
CA GLY A 60 1.41 6.94 -10.92
C GLY A 60 0.85 5.76 -10.13
N MET A 61 -0.46 5.49 -10.23
CA MET A 61 -1.09 4.29 -9.62
C MET A 61 -0.58 2.99 -10.25
N LEU A 62 -0.26 3.00 -11.54
CA LEU A 62 0.31 1.83 -12.21
C LEU A 62 1.79 1.67 -11.88
N TRP A 63 2.56 2.76 -11.92
CA TRP A 63 3.97 2.76 -11.59
C TRP A 63 4.45 4.13 -11.13
N SER A 64 4.99 4.22 -9.91
CA SER A 64 5.55 5.44 -9.33
C SER A 64 7.06 5.37 -9.18
N PHE A 65 7.80 5.98 -10.09
CA PHE A 65 9.27 6.08 -9.99
C PHE A 65 9.72 6.84 -8.74
N LYS A 66 8.94 7.85 -8.31
CA LYS A 66 9.21 8.63 -7.09
C LYS A 66 9.19 7.70 -5.87
N ASN A 67 8.11 6.94 -5.69
CA ASN A 67 7.95 6.05 -4.54
C ASN A 67 8.89 4.85 -4.63
N TYR A 68 9.15 4.31 -5.83
CA TYR A 68 10.17 3.29 -6.05
C TYR A 68 11.53 3.73 -5.51
N LYS A 69 12.04 4.91 -5.96
CA LYS A 69 13.34 5.44 -5.51
C LYS A 69 13.36 5.69 -4.00
N LYS A 70 12.27 6.21 -3.45
CA LYS A 70 12.18 6.53 -2.03
C LYS A 70 12.21 5.27 -1.16
N VAL A 71 11.40 4.25 -1.50
CA VAL A 71 11.40 2.98 -0.76
C VAL A 71 12.74 2.26 -0.92
N LYS A 72 13.30 2.22 -2.14
CA LYS A 72 14.63 1.64 -2.36
C LYS A 72 15.66 2.29 -1.44
N LYS A 73 15.73 3.62 -1.41
CA LYS A 73 16.65 4.37 -0.53
C LYS A 73 16.41 4.06 0.94
N LEU A 74 15.14 4.00 1.39
CA LEU A 74 14.82 3.67 2.77
C LEU A 74 15.32 2.27 3.14
N VAL A 75 15.10 1.26 2.30
CA VAL A 75 15.58 -0.09 2.57
C VAL A 75 17.13 -0.13 2.63
N GLU A 76 17.80 0.57 1.72
CA GLU A 76 19.27 0.64 1.69
C GLU A 76 19.86 1.37 2.91
N THR A 77 19.18 2.42 3.40
CA THR A 77 19.65 3.23 4.53
C THR A 77 19.29 2.58 5.87
N GLU A 78 18.03 2.17 6.04
CA GLU A 78 17.51 1.65 7.29
C GLU A 78 17.85 0.17 7.51
N LYS A 79 18.12 -0.58 6.44
CA LYS A 79 18.43 -2.01 6.43
C LYS A 79 17.44 -2.81 7.29
N PRO A 80 16.13 -2.69 7.03
CA PRO A 80 15.13 -3.39 7.82
C PRO A 80 15.23 -4.90 7.61
N ASP A 81 14.93 -5.66 8.65
CA ASP A 81 14.79 -7.13 8.57
C ASP A 81 13.57 -7.52 7.71
N ILE A 82 12.51 -6.69 7.80
CA ILE A 82 11.23 -6.89 7.10
C ILE A 82 10.73 -5.55 6.56
N VAL A 83 10.20 -5.56 5.34
CA VAL A 83 9.36 -4.49 4.80
C VAL A 83 7.92 -4.96 4.84
N HIS A 84 7.12 -4.37 5.72
CA HIS A 84 5.70 -4.70 5.89
C HIS A 84 4.84 -3.65 5.18
N ILE A 85 4.09 -4.08 4.19
CA ILE A 85 3.26 -3.22 3.34
C ILE A 85 1.80 -3.52 3.61
N HIS A 86 1.04 -2.49 3.97
CA HIS A 86 -0.42 -2.53 4.11
C HIS A 86 -1.08 -2.02 2.82
N THR A 87 -1.94 -1.02 2.94
CA THR A 87 -2.56 -0.38 1.77
C THR A 87 -1.54 0.48 1.02
N PHE A 88 -1.43 0.30 -0.30
CA PHE A 88 -0.53 1.10 -1.13
C PHE A 88 -1.23 1.88 -2.26
N PHE A 89 -2.52 1.69 -2.46
CA PHE A 89 -3.31 2.51 -3.38
C PHE A 89 -3.99 3.68 -2.65
N PRO A 90 -4.23 4.82 -3.34
CA PRO A 90 -3.88 5.12 -4.73
C PRO A 90 -2.51 5.81 -4.93
N LEU A 91 -1.86 6.37 -3.89
CA LEU A 91 -0.67 7.21 -4.05
C LEU A 91 0.64 6.43 -4.13
N LEU A 92 0.71 5.29 -3.46
CA LEU A 92 1.75 4.30 -3.66
C LEU A 92 1.33 3.37 -4.80
N SER A 93 2.25 2.69 -5.42
CA SER A 93 1.97 1.76 -6.53
C SER A 93 2.67 0.43 -6.29
N PRO A 94 2.39 -0.61 -7.09
CA PRO A 94 3.14 -1.87 -7.00
C PRO A 94 4.66 -1.72 -7.10
N SER A 95 5.15 -0.58 -7.62
CA SER A 95 6.58 -0.28 -7.72
C SER A 95 7.32 -0.38 -6.37
N ILE A 96 6.64 -0.12 -5.24
CA ILE A 96 7.26 -0.22 -3.91
C ILE A 96 7.58 -1.66 -3.52
N LEU A 97 6.76 -2.63 -3.94
CA LEU A 97 7.01 -4.06 -3.75
C LEU A 97 8.29 -4.47 -4.48
N TYR A 98 8.44 -4.01 -5.74
CA TYR A 98 9.65 -4.24 -6.53
C TYR A 98 10.88 -3.57 -5.91
N ALA A 99 10.74 -2.34 -5.41
CA ALA A 99 11.82 -1.63 -4.74
C ALA A 99 12.32 -2.40 -3.53
N ALA A 100 11.42 -2.82 -2.64
CA ALA A 100 11.74 -3.57 -1.44
C ALA A 100 12.40 -4.92 -1.77
N LYS A 101 11.79 -5.70 -2.67
CA LYS A 101 12.31 -7.02 -3.06
C LYS A 101 13.70 -6.94 -3.72
N ARG A 102 13.92 -5.98 -4.63
CA ARG A 102 15.22 -5.78 -5.30
C ARG A 102 16.33 -5.31 -4.37
N SER A 103 15.99 -4.70 -3.25
CA SER A 103 16.96 -4.31 -2.22
C SER A 103 17.29 -5.45 -1.25
N GLY A 104 16.78 -6.67 -1.48
CA GLY A 104 17.10 -7.88 -0.70
C GLY A 104 16.29 -8.03 0.59
N ALA A 105 15.36 -7.12 0.90
CA ALA A 105 14.53 -7.20 2.09
C ALA A 105 13.49 -8.33 1.98
N ARG A 106 13.11 -8.89 3.13
CA ARG A 106 11.94 -9.76 3.24
C ARG A 106 10.68 -8.90 3.18
N VAL A 107 9.79 -9.21 2.25
CA VAL A 107 8.57 -8.42 2.04
C VAL A 107 7.35 -9.21 2.53
N VAL A 108 6.57 -8.57 3.38
CA VAL A 108 5.27 -9.04 3.86
C VAL A 108 4.21 -8.03 3.44
N ALA A 109 3.05 -8.50 3.03
CA ALA A 109 1.91 -7.65 2.69
C ALA A 109 0.65 -8.09 3.42
N THR A 110 -0.01 -7.16 4.11
CA THR A 110 -1.35 -7.36 4.66
C THR A 110 -2.37 -6.91 3.64
N LEU A 111 -3.21 -7.84 3.20
CA LEU A 111 -4.27 -7.57 2.23
C LEU A 111 -5.55 -7.18 2.96
N HIS A 112 -6.02 -5.98 2.73
CA HIS A 112 -7.23 -5.43 3.37
C HIS A 112 -8.48 -5.58 2.49
N ASP A 113 -8.30 -5.86 1.20
CA ASP A 113 -9.37 -6.05 0.24
C ASP A 113 -9.02 -7.11 -0.81
N THR A 114 -9.95 -7.40 -1.70
CA THR A 114 -9.78 -8.41 -2.76
C THR A 114 -9.19 -7.83 -4.06
N ARG A 115 -8.61 -6.64 -4.05
CA ARG A 115 -8.12 -5.90 -5.23
C ARG A 115 -7.09 -6.68 -6.06
N PHE A 116 -6.35 -7.57 -5.44
CA PHE A 116 -5.38 -8.41 -6.13
C PHE A 116 -6.00 -9.49 -7.03
N ILE A 117 -7.27 -9.84 -6.78
CA ILE A 117 -8.02 -10.85 -7.52
C ILE A 117 -9.31 -10.30 -8.12
N CYS A 118 -9.77 -9.14 -7.69
CA CYS A 118 -10.99 -8.50 -8.15
C CYS A 118 -10.76 -7.02 -8.45
N PRO A 119 -10.87 -6.53 -9.69
CA PRO A 119 -10.69 -5.12 -10.04
C PRO A 119 -11.62 -4.18 -9.26
N CYS A 120 -12.82 -4.67 -8.86
CA CYS A 120 -13.77 -3.90 -8.06
C CYS A 120 -13.43 -3.91 -6.55
N ALA A 121 -12.42 -4.66 -6.11
CA ALA A 121 -11.95 -4.78 -4.74
C ALA A 121 -12.96 -5.36 -3.72
N THR A 122 -14.18 -5.68 -4.13
CA THR A 122 -15.26 -6.13 -3.24
C THR A 122 -15.68 -7.59 -3.45
N SER A 123 -15.32 -8.18 -4.58
CA SER A 123 -15.86 -9.48 -5.05
C SER A 123 -17.38 -9.52 -5.07
N LEU A 124 -18.04 -8.36 -5.27
CA LEU A 124 -19.49 -8.24 -5.34
C LEU A 124 -19.92 -7.68 -6.69
N ARG A 125 -21.10 -8.10 -7.15
CA ARG A 125 -21.84 -7.54 -8.28
C ARG A 125 -23.28 -7.28 -7.83
N GLY A 126 -23.57 -6.01 -7.55
CA GLY A 126 -24.77 -5.68 -6.80
C GLY A 126 -24.67 -6.25 -5.38
N THR A 127 -25.60 -7.11 -5.01
CA THR A 127 -25.66 -7.78 -3.68
C THR A 127 -25.11 -9.22 -3.70
N GLU A 128 -24.71 -9.73 -4.87
CA GLU A 128 -24.28 -11.12 -5.03
C GLU A 128 -22.75 -11.26 -5.05
N LEU A 129 -22.24 -12.39 -4.56
CA LEU A 129 -20.84 -12.75 -4.69
C LEU A 129 -20.47 -12.96 -6.16
N CYS A 130 -19.37 -12.37 -6.58
CA CYS A 130 -18.88 -12.44 -7.96
C CYS A 130 -17.53 -13.16 -8.03
N ASN A 131 -17.47 -14.27 -8.74
CA ASN A 131 -16.25 -15.07 -8.97
C ASN A 131 -15.72 -14.98 -10.41
N ARG A 132 -16.18 -13.99 -11.21
CA ARG A 132 -15.86 -13.92 -12.65
C ARG A 132 -14.38 -13.78 -12.96
N CYS A 133 -13.59 -13.19 -12.05
CA CYS A 133 -12.16 -12.98 -12.23
C CYS A 133 -11.31 -14.05 -11.52
N GLY A 134 -11.93 -15.07 -10.90
CA GLY A 134 -11.22 -16.09 -10.13
C GLY A 134 -10.31 -16.99 -10.97
N ASP A 135 -10.58 -17.07 -12.29
CA ASP A 135 -9.76 -17.77 -13.28
C ASP A 135 -8.69 -16.90 -13.96
N GLY A 136 -8.51 -15.66 -13.49
CA GLY A 136 -7.58 -14.69 -14.06
C GLY A 136 -8.10 -13.97 -15.31
N ASN A 137 -9.33 -14.20 -15.72
CA ASN A 137 -9.93 -13.54 -16.88
C ASN A 137 -10.70 -12.28 -16.47
N TYR A 138 -10.01 -11.15 -16.41
CA TYR A 138 -10.54 -9.86 -15.95
C TYR A 138 -11.45 -9.13 -16.96
N PHE A 139 -11.60 -9.62 -18.17
CA PHE A 139 -12.32 -8.97 -19.28
C PHE A 139 -13.65 -9.64 -19.65
N ARG A 140 -14.31 -10.31 -18.72
CA ARG A 140 -15.64 -10.92 -18.90
C ARG A 140 -16.78 -10.03 -18.42
#